data_ce620fcc03bf1c34c90f98fd41dc0bf5
#
_entry.id   ce620fcc03bf1c34c90f98fd41dc0bf5
#
_cell.length_a   1.000
_cell.length_b   1.000
_cell.length_c   1.000
_cell.angle_alpha   90.00
_cell.angle_beta   90.00
_cell.angle_gamma   90.00
#
_symmetry.space_group_name_H-M   'P 1'
#
loop_
_entity.id
_entity.type
_entity.pdbx_description
1 polymer ?
#
loop_
_entity_poly.entity_id
_entity_poly.type
_entity_poly.pdbx_seq_one_letter_code
_entity_poly.pdbx_strand_id
1 'polypeptide(L)'
;LVSSLTYGHSAILIDYPAASGALNLAEERALGRRPYFIHIDAPQIWGWRQATTMPGSPLTQVRIHEYTTRPLNDFGEEQIEQMRVIYPGRYDLYTLGQDVVEFSETGDYSLDEIPVVPIYSNRRGMLRSLPPLLDIANLNLTHYQRQADLIHALHIAAMPTLVLEGWDDTTGTATMGVNYAIAMQPGNKAYYVQADATSFNAQMEELKSLEGQMSSLGVTKLFGQKFVAESAEAKRIDQAQSNSVLSIISQELESALNQAFAFASRYVGIEPPTVRIDRDFDYYRLIGQDVSVIAQLNENGKISNETMLEILRRGEILPDNLNISDELERLPAPTTDLE
;
A
#
# COMPACT_ATOMS: atom_id res chain seq x y z
N LEU A 1 -0.66 -6.37 2.12
CA LEU A 1 0.42 -5.37 2.26
C LEU A 1 0.01 -4.01 1.68
N VAL A 2 -0.48 -3.92 0.43
CA VAL A 2 -0.91 -2.64 -0.18
C VAL A 2 -1.93 -1.92 0.71
N SER A 3 -2.95 -2.61 1.18
CA SER A 3 -3.95 -2.07 2.10
C SER A 3 -3.34 -1.57 3.40
N SER A 4 -2.39 -2.32 3.99
CA SER A 4 -1.69 -1.89 5.21
C SER A 4 -0.84 -0.63 4.99
N LEU A 5 -0.26 -0.45 3.81
CA LEU A 5 0.47 0.77 3.45
C LEU A 5 -0.47 1.96 3.25
N THR A 6 -1.65 1.72 2.66
CA THR A 6 -2.64 2.77 2.37
C THR A 6 -3.36 3.25 3.63
N TYR A 7 -3.82 2.32 4.48
CA TYR A 7 -4.64 2.63 5.66
C TYR A 7 -3.87 2.55 6.98
N GLY A 8 -2.59 2.13 6.93
CA GLY A 8 -1.76 1.91 8.11
C GLY A 8 -1.85 0.49 8.65
N HIS A 9 -2.98 -0.18 8.50
CA HIS A 9 -3.16 -1.59 8.85
C HIS A 9 -4.22 -2.26 7.99
N SER A 10 -4.19 -3.59 7.98
CA SER A 10 -5.24 -4.48 7.50
C SER A 10 -5.30 -5.68 8.44
N ALA A 11 -6.19 -6.62 8.22
CA ALA A 11 -6.25 -7.84 9.01
C ALA A 11 -6.49 -9.07 8.12
N ILE A 12 -6.17 -10.23 8.65
CA ILE A 12 -6.53 -11.52 8.08
C ILE A 12 -7.46 -12.20 9.09
N LEU A 13 -8.66 -12.55 8.64
CA LEU A 13 -9.54 -13.46 9.37
C LEU A 13 -9.25 -14.87 8.88
N ILE A 14 -9.03 -15.77 9.80
CA ILE A 14 -8.87 -17.21 9.53
C ILE A 14 -10.20 -17.88 9.85
N ASP A 15 -10.84 -18.43 8.85
CA ASP A 15 -12.13 -19.08 8.99
C ASP A 15 -12.05 -20.53 8.55
N TYR A 16 -12.98 -21.36 9.06
CA TYR A 16 -13.08 -22.78 8.75
C TYR A 16 -14.53 -23.15 8.49
N PRO A 17 -14.85 -23.83 7.37
CA PRO A 17 -16.23 -24.16 7.04
C PRO A 17 -16.91 -24.98 8.14
N ALA A 18 -18.11 -24.57 8.58
CA ALA A 18 -18.87 -25.29 9.60
C ALA A 18 -19.13 -26.74 9.20
N ALA A 19 -19.05 -27.64 10.16
CA ALA A 19 -19.35 -29.06 9.94
C ALA A 19 -20.86 -29.29 10.04
N SER A 20 -21.46 -29.76 8.97
CA SER A 20 -22.78 -30.40 9.03
C SER A 20 -22.56 -31.93 9.25
N GLY A 21 -22.61 -32.37 10.52
CA GLY A 21 -22.45 -33.79 10.87
C GLY A 21 -21.03 -34.17 11.32
N ALA A 22 -20.92 -35.34 11.99
CA ALA A 22 -19.64 -35.93 12.37
C ALA A 22 -18.99 -36.56 11.13
N LEU A 23 -18.02 -35.86 10.56
CA LEU A 23 -17.24 -36.31 9.42
C LEU A 23 -15.93 -36.93 9.92
N ASN A 24 -15.51 -38.03 9.27
CA ASN A 24 -14.15 -38.53 9.46
C ASN A 24 -13.17 -37.72 8.61
N LEU A 25 -11.87 -37.78 8.90
CA LEU A 25 -10.82 -37.03 8.22
C LEU A 25 -10.79 -37.28 6.70
N ALA A 26 -11.19 -38.45 6.22
CA ALA A 26 -11.22 -38.78 4.79
C ALA A 26 -12.38 -38.06 4.09
N GLU A 27 -13.55 -37.97 4.72
CA GLU A 27 -14.71 -37.24 4.21
C GLU A 27 -14.45 -35.74 4.22
N GLU A 28 -13.80 -35.18 5.24
CA GLU A 28 -13.38 -33.79 5.28
C GLU A 28 -12.47 -33.46 4.11
N ARG A 29 -11.47 -34.29 3.84
CA ARG A 29 -10.55 -34.12 2.70
C ARG A 29 -11.28 -34.25 1.34
N ALA A 30 -12.21 -35.20 1.23
CA ALA A 30 -13.00 -35.36 0.01
C ALA A 30 -13.90 -34.16 -0.29
N LEU A 31 -14.42 -33.50 0.75
CA LEU A 31 -15.21 -32.26 0.65
C LEU A 31 -14.32 -31.02 0.46
N GLY A 32 -13.00 -31.16 0.43
CA GLY A 32 -12.07 -30.05 0.27
C GLY A 32 -12.08 -29.05 1.42
N ARG A 33 -12.56 -29.45 2.62
CA ARG A 33 -12.62 -28.58 3.79
C ARG A 33 -11.22 -28.27 4.28
N ARG A 34 -10.93 -26.97 4.34
CA ARG A 34 -9.64 -26.45 4.79
C ARG A 34 -9.82 -25.06 5.40
N PRO A 35 -8.96 -24.63 6.31
CA PRO A 35 -8.92 -23.24 6.74
C PRO A 35 -8.67 -22.32 5.54
N TYR A 36 -9.34 -21.20 5.51
CA TYR A 36 -9.13 -20.18 4.48
C TYR A 36 -8.90 -18.81 5.12
N PHE A 37 -8.20 -17.96 4.37
CA PHE A 37 -7.79 -16.64 4.81
C PHE A 37 -8.63 -15.59 4.11
N ILE A 38 -9.26 -14.72 4.89
CA ILE A 38 -10.06 -13.60 4.39
C ILE A 38 -9.29 -12.33 4.69
N HIS A 39 -8.96 -11.57 3.66
CA HIS A 39 -8.34 -10.26 3.83
C HIS A 39 -9.43 -9.25 4.22
N ILE A 40 -9.13 -8.42 5.24
CA ILE A 40 -10.00 -7.38 5.77
C ILE A 40 -9.26 -6.06 5.71
N ASP A 41 -9.81 -5.11 4.98
CA ASP A 41 -9.31 -3.75 4.94
C ASP A 41 -9.64 -2.99 6.24
N ALA A 42 -8.80 -2.03 6.62
CA ALA A 42 -9.03 -1.24 7.82
C ALA A 42 -10.42 -0.57 7.88
N PRO A 43 -10.98 -0.01 6.77
CA PRO A 43 -12.34 0.55 6.78
C PRO A 43 -13.45 -0.46 7.04
N GLN A 44 -13.20 -1.75 6.81
CA GLN A 44 -14.16 -2.82 7.11
C GLN A 44 -14.19 -3.17 8.61
N ILE A 45 -13.17 -2.78 9.38
CA ILE A 45 -13.12 -3.01 10.82
C ILE A 45 -13.84 -1.87 11.53
N TRP A 46 -15.13 -2.03 11.79
CA TRP A 46 -15.95 -0.99 12.43
C TRP A 46 -15.70 -0.83 13.93
N GLY A 47 -15.03 -1.81 14.53
CA GLY A 47 -14.62 -1.67 15.92
C GLY A 47 -14.18 -2.97 16.57
N TRP A 48 -13.60 -2.83 17.74
CA TRP A 48 -13.10 -3.95 18.52
C TRP A 48 -13.19 -3.67 20.01
N ARG A 49 -13.09 -4.71 20.80
CA ARG A 49 -12.94 -4.65 22.26
C ARG A 49 -11.81 -5.57 22.70
N GLN A 50 -11.12 -5.17 23.74
CA GLN A 50 -10.10 -5.94 24.42
C GLN A 50 -10.55 -6.26 25.85
N ALA A 51 -10.02 -7.33 26.44
CA ALA A 51 -10.33 -7.70 27.82
C ALA A 51 -9.92 -6.61 28.82
N THR A 52 -8.80 -5.93 28.56
CA THR A 52 -8.32 -4.79 29.32
C THR A 52 -7.72 -3.74 28.40
N THR A 53 -7.45 -2.56 28.91
CA THR A 53 -6.76 -1.48 28.17
C THR A 53 -5.24 -1.67 28.10
N MET A 54 -4.68 -2.72 28.70
CA MET A 54 -3.24 -2.99 28.72
C MET A 54 -2.76 -3.44 27.32
N PRO A 55 -1.56 -3.03 26.89
CA PRO A 55 -0.94 -3.51 25.68
C PRO A 55 -0.83 -5.05 25.69
N GLY A 56 -1.18 -5.71 24.58
CA GLY A 56 -1.16 -7.17 24.49
C GLY A 56 -2.40 -7.89 25.05
N SER A 57 -3.38 -7.14 25.57
CA SER A 57 -4.64 -7.75 26.03
C SER A 57 -5.39 -8.42 24.88
N PRO A 58 -5.95 -9.63 25.08
CA PRO A 58 -6.65 -10.36 24.02
C PRO A 58 -7.90 -9.61 23.55
N LEU A 59 -8.23 -9.82 22.29
CA LEU A 59 -9.49 -9.35 21.71
C LEU A 59 -10.67 -10.14 22.30
N THR A 60 -11.72 -9.44 22.70
CA THR A 60 -12.98 -10.04 23.17
C THR A 60 -14.12 -9.84 22.18
N GLN A 61 -13.99 -8.93 21.26
CA GLN A 61 -14.94 -8.67 20.18
C GLN A 61 -14.24 -7.99 19.01
N VAL A 62 -14.59 -8.37 17.77
CA VAL A 62 -14.26 -7.64 16.56
C VAL A 62 -15.52 -7.51 15.71
N ARG A 63 -15.78 -6.32 15.16
CA ARG A 63 -16.91 -6.03 14.28
C ARG A 63 -16.40 -5.75 12.90
N ILE A 64 -16.82 -6.56 11.93
CA ILE A 64 -16.38 -6.49 10.54
C ILE A 64 -17.60 -6.18 9.68
N HIS A 65 -17.48 -5.16 8.86
CA HIS A 65 -18.43 -4.82 7.82
C HIS A 65 -18.09 -5.59 6.55
N GLU A 66 -19.06 -6.27 5.99
CA GLU A 66 -18.86 -7.09 4.79
C GLU A 66 -20.12 -7.07 3.90
N TYR A 67 -19.94 -7.45 2.64
CA TYR A 67 -21.02 -7.66 1.70
C TYR A 67 -21.08 -9.13 1.35
N THR A 68 -22.29 -9.68 1.34
CA THR A 68 -22.57 -11.02 0.82
C THR A 68 -23.55 -10.95 -0.32
N THR A 69 -23.54 -11.95 -1.20
CA THR A 69 -24.44 -12.02 -2.36
C THR A 69 -25.43 -13.15 -2.12
N ARG A 70 -26.70 -12.86 -2.34
CA ARG A 70 -27.79 -13.85 -2.30
C ARG A 70 -28.45 -13.93 -3.67
N PRO A 71 -28.71 -15.13 -4.20
CA PRO A 71 -29.50 -15.25 -5.43
C PRO A 71 -30.92 -14.70 -5.19
N LEU A 72 -31.34 -13.77 -6.05
CA LEU A 72 -32.68 -13.17 -6.04
C LEU A 72 -33.66 -14.02 -6.86
N ASN A 73 -33.18 -14.57 -7.98
CA ASN A 73 -33.88 -15.46 -8.90
C ASN A 73 -32.82 -16.23 -9.72
N ASP A 74 -33.25 -16.98 -10.74
CA ASP A 74 -32.38 -17.80 -11.60
C ASP A 74 -31.24 -16.99 -12.31
N PHE A 75 -31.39 -15.69 -12.45
CA PHE A 75 -30.49 -14.81 -13.22
C PHE A 75 -30.01 -13.60 -12.45
N GLY A 76 -30.59 -13.30 -11.30
CA GLY A 76 -30.28 -12.09 -10.52
C GLY A 76 -29.64 -12.41 -9.17
N GLU A 77 -28.75 -11.51 -8.72
CA GLU A 77 -28.11 -11.54 -7.42
C GLU A 77 -28.39 -10.24 -6.68
N GLU A 78 -28.65 -10.35 -5.39
CA GLU A 78 -28.81 -9.22 -4.49
C GLU A 78 -27.59 -9.14 -3.57
N GLN A 79 -26.98 -7.97 -3.52
CA GLN A 79 -25.92 -7.69 -2.57
C GLN A 79 -26.52 -7.28 -1.23
N ILE A 80 -26.19 -8.01 -0.19
CA ILE A 80 -26.63 -7.76 1.18
C ILE A 80 -25.46 -7.21 1.97
N GLU A 81 -25.70 -6.08 2.61
CA GLU A 81 -24.78 -5.46 3.54
C GLU A 81 -24.95 -6.11 4.91
N GLN A 82 -23.85 -6.58 5.51
CA GLN A 82 -23.89 -7.26 6.81
C GLN A 82 -22.73 -6.86 7.71
N MET A 83 -22.95 -7.03 9.02
CA MET A 83 -21.93 -6.89 10.05
C MET A 83 -21.71 -8.24 10.70
N ARG A 84 -20.48 -8.74 10.63
CA ARG A 84 -20.01 -9.92 11.38
C ARG A 84 -19.40 -9.47 12.70
N VAL A 85 -19.93 -9.95 13.79
CA VAL A 85 -19.41 -9.70 15.15
C VAL A 85 -18.78 -10.98 15.66
N ILE A 86 -17.46 -10.97 15.82
CA ILE A 86 -16.68 -12.14 16.22
C ILE A 86 -16.35 -12.03 17.71
N TYR A 87 -16.62 -13.12 18.44
CA TYR A 87 -16.27 -13.32 19.84
C TYR A 87 -15.39 -14.56 19.96
N PRO A 88 -14.69 -14.80 21.07
CA PRO A 88 -14.05 -16.09 21.30
C PRO A 88 -15.04 -17.24 21.19
N GLY A 89 -14.78 -18.18 20.30
CA GLY A 89 -15.59 -19.39 20.07
C GLY A 89 -16.86 -19.21 19.23
N ARG A 90 -17.31 -18.01 18.94
CA ARG A 90 -18.53 -17.76 18.15
C ARG A 90 -18.51 -16.48 17.34
N TYR A 91 -19.42 -16.41 16.36
CA TYR A 91 -19.72 -15.17 15.66
C TYR A 91 -21.23 -14.98 15.51
N ASP A 92 -21.64 -13.72 15.43
CA ASP A 92 -23.02 -13.33 15.15
C ASP A 92 -23.03 -12.51 13.85
N LEU A 93 -24.01 -12.78 12.96
CA LEU A 93 -24.24 -12.03 11.74
C LEU A 93 -25.46 -11.13 11.88
N TYR A 94 -25.33 -9.90 11.44
CA TYR A 94 -26.41 -8.93 11.41
C TYR A 94 -26.55 -8.38 10.00
N THR A 95 -27.75 -8.40 9.45
CA THR A 95 -28.07 -7.72 8.19
C THR A 95 -28.31 -6.25 8.46
N LEU A 96 -27.70 -5.39 7.64
CA LEU A 96 -27.80 -3.94 7.76
C LEU A 96 -28.83 -3.44 6.74
N GLY A 97 -29.99 -2.94 7.23
CA GLY A 97 -30.97 -2.21 6.43
C GLY A 97 -30.78 -0.70 6.56
N GLN A 98 -31.62 0.09 5.90
CA GLN A 98 -31.49 1.56 5.89
C GLN A 98 -31.55 2.19 7.28
N ASP A 99 -32.38 1.64 8.18
CA ASP A 99 -32.54 2.15 9.55
C ASP A 99 -32.60 1.04 10.62
N VAL A 100 -32.43 -0.23 10.22
CA VAL A 100 -32.63 -1.37 11.11
C VAL A 100 -31.43 -2.33 10.98
N VAL A 101 -30.96 -2.79 12.12
CA VAL A 101 -29.95 -3.85 12.23
C VAL A 101 -30.68 -5.10 12.70
N GLU A 102 -30.78 -6.10 11.84
CA GLU A 102 -31.47 -7.35 12.14
C GLU A 102 -30.48 -8.48 12.40
N PHE A 103 -30.69 -9.21 13.50
CA PHE A 103 -29.93 -10.43 13.74
C PHE A 103 -30.31 -11.47 12.68
N SER A 104 -29.29 -12.02 12.02
CA SER A 104 -29.47 -12.97 10.91
C SER A 104 -29.14 -14.40 11.36
N GLU A 105 -27.95 -14.59 11.90
CA GLU A 105 -27.40 -15.93 12.17
C GLU A 105 -26.35 -15.88 13.27
N THR A 106 -26.18 -16.99 13.98
CA THR A 106 -25.03 -17.22 14.85
C THR A 106 -24.33 -18.51 14.43
N GLY A 107 -23.01 -18.52 14.54
CA GLY A 107 -22.19 -19.70 14.27
C GLY A 107 -21.09 -19.85 15.30
N ASP A 108 -20.68 -21.11 15.51
CA ASP A 108 -19.61 -21.44 16.43
C ASP A 108 -18.37 -21.88 15.66
N TYR A 109 -17.21 -21.65 16.26
CA TYR A 109 -15.93 -22.16 15.78
C TYR A 109 -15.09 -22.71 16.94
N SER A 110 -14.14 -23.59 16.63
CA SER A 110 -13.45 -24.40 17.65
C SER A 110 -12.34 -23.68 18.42
N LEU A 111 -12.01 -22.43 18.05
CA LEU A 111 -10.96 -21.67 18.73
C LEU A 111 -11.53 -20.85 19.89
N ASP A 112 -10.81 -20.80 20.99
CA ASP A 112 -11.10 -20.02 22.19
C ASP A 112 -10.60 -18.56 22.12
N GLU A 113 -10.02 -18.18 21.00
CA GLU A 113 -9.53 -16.85 20.69
C GLU A 113 -10.12 -16.34 19.37
N ILE A 114 -10.15 -15.03 19.16
CA ILE A 114 -10.62 -14.44 17.91
C ILE A 114 -9.55 -14.60 16.82
N PRO A 115 -9.82 -15.35 15.73
CA PRO A 115 -8.85 -15.67 14.69
C PRO A 115 -8.69 -14.50 13.68
N VAL A 116 -8.44 -13.30 14.19
CA VAL A 116 -8.20 -12.09 13.42
C VAL A 116 -6.79 -11.59 13.69
N VAL A 117 -5.94 -11.65 12.68
CA VAL A 117 -4.54 -11.28 12.77
C VAL A 117 -4.31 -9.94 12.05
N PRO A 118 -3.96 -8.87 12.77
CA PRO A 118 -3.67 -7.59 12.15
C PRO A 118 -2.27 -7.56 11.52
N ILE A 119 -2.18 -6.89 10.36
CA ILE A 119 -0.94 -6.58 9.66
C ILE A 119 -0.72 -5.07 9.76
N TYR A 120 0.39 -4.64 10.33
CA TYR A 120 0.70 -3.23 10.54
C TYR A 120 1.81 -2.73 9.61
N SER A 121 1.70 -1.48 9.18
CA SER A 121 2.83 -0.77 8.56
C SER A 121 3.61 0.08 9.58
N ASN A 122 2.92 0.66 10.56
CA ASN A 122 3.52 1.45 11.65
C ASN A 122 2.59 1.39 12.87
N ARG A 123 2.71 0.32 13.65
CA ARG A 123 1.83 0.01 14.78
C ARG A 123 1.87 1.09 15.85
N ARG A 124 0.69 1.54 16.29
CA ARG A 124 0.48 2.47 17.41
C ARG A 124 -0.34 1.85 18.53
N GLY A 125 -1.00 0.74 18.27
CA GLY A 125 -1.84 0.03 19.24
C GLY A 125 -2.56 -1.15 18.58
N MET A 126 -3.48 -1.78 19.30
CA MET A 126 -4.32 -2.83 18.73
C MET A 126 -5.24 -2.22 17.65
N LEU A 127 -5.15 -2.74 16.42
CA LEU A 127 -5.89 -2.26 15.24
C LEU A 127 -5.81 -0.72 15.04
N ARG A 128 -4.65 -0.15 15.42
CA ARG A 128 -4.31 1.25 15.22
C ARG A 128 -2.91 1.37 14.66
N SER A 129 -2.78 2.10 13.57
CA SER A 129 -1.52 2.32 12.87
C SER A 129 -1.54 3.67 12.17
N LEU A 130 -0.36 4.19 11.87
CA LEU A 130 -0.20 5.41 11.08
C LEU A 130 0.21 5.02 9.66
N PRO A 131 -0.56 5.40 8.63
CA PRO A 131 -0.16 5.14 7.24
C PRO A 131 1.18 5.80 6.93
N PRO A 132 2.16 5.09 6.36
CA PRO A 132 3.47 5.68 6.06
C PRO A 132 3.40 6.78 4.99
N LEU A 133 2.38 6.73 4.13
CA LEU A 133 2.18 7.69 3.04
C LEU A 133 1.25 8.87 3.40
N LEU A 134 0.85 9.02 4.67
CA LEU A 134 -0.11 10.05 5.10
C LEU A 134 0.38 11.46 4.76
N ASP A 135 1.67 11.74 4.98
CA ASP A 135 2.23 13.07 4.71
C ASP A 135 2.20 13.40 3.22
N ILE A 136 2.46 12.39 2.35
CA ILE A 136 2.38 12.54 0.90
C ILE A 136 0.93 12.76 0.46
N ALA A 137 -0.03 12.06 1.07
CA ALA A 137 -1.45 12.24 0.79
C ALA A 137 -1.90 13.66 1.13
N ASN A 138 -1.45 14.23 2.25
CA ASN A 138 -1.75 15.61 2.64
C ASN A 138 -1.14 16.63 1.67
N LEU A 139 0.11 16.41 1.21
CA LEU A 139 0.73 17.26 0.20
C LEU A 139 0.00 17.15 -1.15
N ASN A 140 -0.42 15.95 -1.54
CA ASN A 140 -1.17 15.75 -2.77
C ASN A 140 -2.53 16.46 -2.74
N LEU A 141 -3.21 16.48 -1.59
CA LEU A 141 -4.44 17.24 -1.43
C LEU A 141 -4.19 18.76 -1.60
N THR A 142 -3.11 19.27 -1.01
CA THR A 142 -2.69 20.67 -1.19
C THR A 142 -2.36 20.97 -2.64
N HIS A 143 -1.61 20.09 -3.30
CA HIS A 143 -1.29 20.22 -4.73
C HIS A 143 -2.55 20.25 -5.60
N TYR A 144 -3.50 19.36 -5.37
CA TYR A 144 -4.79 19.32 -6.07
C TYR A 144 -5.56 20.63 -5.93
N GLN A 145 -5.65 21.18 -4.71
CA GLN A 145 -6.32 22.47 -4.46
C GLN A 145 -5.64 23.61 -5.20
N ARG A 146 -4.30 23.72 -5.12
CA ARG A 146 -3.53 24.75 -5.82
C ARG A 146 -3.62 24.62 -7.35
N GLN A 147 -3.62 23.41 -7.86
CA GLN A 147 -3.80 23.15 -9.28
C GLN A 147 -5.19 23.57 -9.75
N ALA A 148 -6.23 23.29 -8.98
CA ALA A 148 -7.59 23.71 -9.30
C ALA A 148 -7.72 25.25 -9.31
N ASP A 149 -7.14 25.93 -8.32
CA ASP A 149 -7.10 27.40 -8.24
C ASP A 149 -6.40 28.01 -9.47
N LEU A 150 -5.23 27.46 -9.85
CA LEU A 150 -4.49 27.91 -11.03
C LEU A 150 -5.29 27.73 -12.33
N ILE A 151 -5.90 26.56 -12.52
CA ILE A 151 -6.71 26.29 -13.72
C ILE A 151 -7.88 27.26 -13.80
N HIS A 152 -8.56 27.51 -12.68
CA HIS A 152 -9.66 28.47 -12.62
C HIS A 152 -9.18 29.90 -12.92
N ALA A 153 -8.09 30.32 -12.32
CA ALA A 153 -7.51 31.64 -12.57
C ALA A 153 -7.07 31.82 -14.01
N LEU A 154 -6.44 30.81 -14.62
CA LEU A 154 -6.06 30.81 -16.03
C LEU A 154 -7.28 30.89 -16.96
N HIS A 155 -8.35 30.17 -16.62
CA HIS A 155 -9.60 30.21 -17.39
C HIS A 155 -10.20 31.62 -17.41
N ILE A 156 -10.25 32.32 -16.27
CA ILE A 156 -10.73 33.69 -16.18
C ILE A 156 -9.77 34.66 -16.94
N ALA A 157 -8.46 34.48 -16.75
CA ALA A 157 -7.45 35.32 -17.37
C ALA A 157 -7.40 35.17 -18.91
N ALA A 158 -7.80 34.00 -19.42
CA ALA A 158 -7.90 33.76 -20.87
C ALA A 158 -9.04 34.54 -21.53
N MET A 159 -9.94 35.14 -20.76
CA MET A 159 -11.05 35.98 -21.25
C MET A 159 -10.76 37.46 -20.94
N PRO A 160 -10.07 38.19 -21.82
CA PRO A 160 -9.80 39.59 -21.58
C PRO A 160 -11.11 40.39 -21.53
N THR A 161 -11.25 41.22 -20.50
CA THR A 161 -12.43 42.07 -20.34
C THR A 161 -12.26 43.35 -21.12
N LEU A 162 -13.20 43.67 -22.01
CA LEU A 162 -13.21 44.95 -22.70
C LEU A 162 -13.68 46.05 -21.72
N VAL A 163 -12.86 47.07 -21.54
CA VAL A 163 -13.19 48.29 -20.78
C VAL A 163 -13.45 49.39 -21.74
N LEU A 164 -14.60 50.08 -21.60
CA LEU A 164 -14.97 51.26 -22.35
C LEU A 164 -14.94 52.47 -21.39
N GLU A 165 -13.96 53.29 -21.51
CA GLU A 165 -13.82 54.48 -20.66
C GLU A 165 -14.59 55.64 -21.28
N GLY A 166 -15.47 56.30 -20.51
CA GLY A 166 -16.33 57.40 -20.95
C GLY A 166 -17.54 56.98 -21.81
N TRP A 167 -17.92 55.70 -21.78
CA TRP A 167 -19.15 55.23 -22.42
C TRP A 167 -20.36 55.63 -21.60
N ASP A 168 -21.36 56.20 -22.23
CA ASP A 168 -22.62 56.59 -21.65
C ASP A 168 -23.74 55.65 -22.19
N ASP A 169 -24.47 54.98 -21.30
CA ASP A 169 -25.59 54.09 -21.64
C ASP A 169 -26.70 54.78 -22.43
N THR A 170 -26.76 56.11 -22.42
CA THR A 170 -27.73 56.87 -23.21
C THR A 170 -27.38 56.89 -24.71
N THR A 171 -26.18 56.56 -25.11
CA THR A 171 -25.68 56.57 -26.48
C THR A 171 -25.93 55.27 -27.27
N GLY A 172 -26.48 54.22 -26.64
CA GLY A 172 -26.83 52.95 -27.31
C GLY A 172 -26.06 51.74 -26.78
N THR A 173 -26.39 50.57 -27.22
CA THR A 173 -25.75 49.31 -26.86
C THR A 173 -24.42 49.13 -27.60
N ALA A 174 -23.34 48.86 -26.86
CA ALA A 174 -22.08 48.46 -27.46
C ALA A 174 -22.21 47.04 -28.03
N THR A 175 -22.18 46.86 -29.32
CA THR A 175 -22.21 45.55 -29.97
C THR A 175 -20.78 45.09 -30.22
N MET A 176 -20.46 43.89 -29.68
CA MET A 176 -19.15 43.27 -29.85
C MET A 176 -19.22 42.11 -30.81
N GLY A 177 -18.23 41.96 -31.68
CA GLY A 177 -18.10 40.87 -32.64
C GLY A 177 -16.93 41.03 -33.58
N VAL A 178 -16.56 39.99 -34.29
CA VAL A 178 -15.40 39.96 -35.20
C VAL A 178 -15.50 40.99 -36.31
N ASN A 179 -16.69 41.41 -36.66
CA ASN A 179 -16.98 42.36 -37.76
C ASN A 179 -17.58 43.70 -37.29
N TYR A 180 -17.50 44.01 -36.00
CA TYR A 180 -18.04 45.26 -35.45
C TYR A 180 -16.92 46.16 -34.97
N ALA A 181 -16.95 47.42 -35.40
CA ALA A 181 -16.07 48.46 -34.91
C ALA A 181 -16.84 49.33 -33.89
N ILE A 182 -16.21 49.57 -32.74
CA ILE A 182 -16.77 50.49 -31.74
C ILE A 182 -16.32 51.91 -32.11
N ALA A 183 -17.29 52.74 -32.49
CA ALA A 183 -17.03 54.16 -32.72
C ALA A 183 -17.13 54.92 -31.38
N MET A 184 -16.08 55.65 -31.02
CA MET A 184 -15.99 56.39 -29.75
C MET A 184 -15.85 57.86 -29.99
N GLN A 185 -16.32 58.68 -29.05
CA GLN A 185 -16.13 60.15 -29.11
C GLN A 185 -14.67 60.49 -28.79
N PRO A 186 -14.18 61.63 -29.31
CA PRO A 186 -12.82 62.09 -28.99
C PRO A 186 -12.58 62.17 -27.48
N GLY A 187 -11.55 61.51 -26.98
CA GLY A 187 -11.19 61.47 -25.55
C GLY A 187 -11.58 60.17 -24.84
N ASN A 188 -12.50 59.40 -25.40
CA ASN A 188 -12.87 58.08 -24.83
C ASN A 188 -11.90 56.97 -25.30
N LYS A 189 -11.75 55.91 -24.50
CA LYS A 189 -10.84 54.81 -24.81
C LYS A 189 -11.51 53.48 -24.69
N ALA A 190 -11.13 52.56 -25.55
CA ALA A 190 -11.48 51.14 -25.44
C ALA A 190 -10.18 50.33 -25.34
N TYR A 191 -10.07 49.49 -24.33
CA TYR A 191 -8.91 48.63 -24.16
C TYR A 191 -9.31 47.32 -23.46
N TYR A 192 -8.49 46.32 -23.66
CA TYR A 192 -8.67 45.05 -22.97
C TYR A 192 -7.84 45.01 -21.69
N VAL A 193 -8.45 44.59 -20.59
CA VAL A 193 -7.78 44.31 -19.35
C VAL A 193 -7.72 42.80 -19.19
N GLN A 194 -6.53 42.31 -18.95
CA GLN A 194 -6.33 40.88 -18.59
C GLN A 194 -5.43 40.80 -17.36
N ALA A 195 -5.50 39.64 -16.67
CA ALA A 195 -4.67 39.40 -15.50
C ALA A 195 -3.18 39.36 -15.85
N ASP A 196 -2.33 39.81 -14.92
CA ASP A 196 -0.87 39.82 -15.10
C ASP A 196 -0.34 38.35 -15.01
N ALA A 197 0.45 37.96 -16.00
CA ALA A 197 1.04 36.63 -16.09
C ALA A 197 2.07 36.32 -14.99
N THR A 198 2.63 37.33 -14.32
CA THR A 198 3.62 37.17 -13.25
C THR A 198 3.08 36.39 -12.06
N SER A 199 1.82 36.58 -11.68
CA SER A 199 1.17 35.85 -10.58
C SER A 199 1.01 34.35 -10.88
N PHE A 200 0.79 33.96 -12.13
CA PHE A 200 0.66 32.56 -12.53
C PHE A 200 2.00 31.82 -12.50
N ASN A 201 3.10 32.50 -12.85
CA ASN A 201 4.43 31.91 -12.76
C ASN A 201 4.80 31.53 -11.33
N ALA A 202 4.49 32.40 -10.36
CA ALA A 202 4.71 32.08 -8.94
C ALA A 202 3.90 30.86 -8.47
N GLN A 203 2.65 30.76 -8.91
CA GLN A 203 1.81 29.58 -8.58
C GLN A 203 2.33 28.31 -9.25
N MET A 204 2.82 28.38 -10.48
CA MET A 204 3.44 27.25 -11.17
C MET A 204 4.73 26.80 -10.50
N GLU A 205 5.54 27.74 -9.98
CA GLU A 205 6.73 27.40 -9.19
C GLU A 205 6.38 26.75 -7.86
N GLU A 206 5.32 27.22 -7.18
CA GLU A 206 4.81 26.60 -5.97
C GLU A 206 4.37 25.15 -6.23
N LEU A 207 3.62 24.88 -7.32
CA LEU A 207 3.22 23.53 -7.71
C LEU A 207 4.42 22.63 -7.98
N LYS A 208 5.42 23.08 -8.71
CA LYS A 208 6.66 22.33 -8.93
C LYS A 208 7.40 22.04 -7.62
N SER A 209 7.40 22.99 -6.68
CA SER A 209 7.98 22.80 -5.36
C SER A 209 7.24 21.71 -4.57
N LEU A 210 5.89 21.71 -4.61
CA LEU A 210 5.07 20.65 -3.99
C LEU A 210 5.34 19.28 -4.62
N GLU A 211 5.44 19.19 -5.94
CA GLU A 211 5.80 17.95 -6.65
C GLU A 211 7.18 17.43 -6.22
N GLY A 212 8.16 18.33 -6.10
CA GLY A 212 9.48 18.00 -5.58
C GLY A 212 9.46 17.48 -4.14
N GLN A 213 8.65 18.11 -3.28
CA GLN A 213 8.47 17.66 -1.89
C GLN A 213 7.80 16.29 -1.83
N MET A 214 6.75 16.04 -2.61
CA MET A 214 6.08 14.74 -2.67
C MET A 214 7.03 13.66 -3.19
N SER A 215 7.80 13.93 -4.22
CA SER A 215 8.80 13.00 -4.75
C SER A 215 9.88 12.67 -3.71
N SER A 216 10.44 13.68 -3.05
CA SER A 216 11.44 13.51 -2.01
C SER A 216 10.91 12.69 -0.82
N LEU A 217 9.70 13.02 -0.33
CA LEU A 217 9.07 12.28 0.76
C LEU A 217 8.72 10.85 0.37
N GLY A 218 8.24 10.63 -0.87
CA GLY A 218 7.90 9.30 -1.37
C GLY A 218 9.09 8.38 -1.39
N VAL A 219 10.18 8.83 -1.98
CA VAL A 219 11.42 8.06 -2.05
C VAL A 219 12.05 7.89 -0.67
N THR A 220 12.13 8.96 0.13
CA THR A 220 12.73 8.89 1.47
C THR A 220 11.93 7.97 2.40
N LYS A 221 10.59 7.97 2.34
CA LYS A 221 9.77 7.14 3.23
C LYS A 221 9.67 5.67 2.81
N LEU A 222 9.75 5.37 1.51
CA LEU A 222 9.64 4.01 1.01
C LEU A 222 11.01 3.38 0.73
N PHE A 223 11.95 4.17 0.23
CA PHE A 223 13.25 3.69 -0.23
C PHE A 223 14.45 4.35 0.48
N GLY A 224 14.22 5.35 1.34
CA GLY A 224 15.26 6.06 2.11
C GLY A 224 16.27 6.84 1.29
N GLN A 225 16.07 6.98 0.00
CA GLN A 225 17.01 7.72 -0.87
C GLN A 225 16.73 9.22 -0.83
N LYS A 226 17.77 10.02 -0.56
CA LYS A 226 17.76 11.46 -0.83
C LYS A 226 18.32 11.73 -2.22
N PHE A 227 17.62 12.54 -3.02
CA PHE A 227 18.03 12.95 -4.37
C PHE A 227 19.16 14.01 -4.40
N VAL A 228 19.95 14.14 -3.36
CA VAL A 228 21.09 15.05 -3.33
C VAL A 228 22.34 14.29 -3.70
N ALA A 229 23.19 14.86 -4.55
CA ALA A 229 24.48 14.29 -4.92
C ALA A 229 25.39 14.21 -3.68
N GLU A 230 25.36 13.07 -2.99
CA GLU A 230 26.14 12.81 -1.80
C GLU A 230 27.30 11.84 -2.09
N SER A 231 28.32 11.84 -1.22
CA SER A 231 29.43 10.90 -1.30
C SER A 231 28.97 9.43 -1.18
N ALA A 232 29.75 8.49 -1.70
CA ALA A 232 29.44 7.05 -1.62
C ALA A 232 29.17 6.56 -0.19
N GLU A 233 29.79 7.18 0.81
CA GLU A 233 29.63 6.88 2.25
C GLU A 233 28.25 7.34 2.78
N ALA A 234 27.83 8.55 2.40
CA ALA A 234 26.51 9.08 2.76
C ALA A 234 25.38 8.25 2.11
N LYS A 235 25.57 7.77 0.88
CA LYS A 235 24.67 6.82 0.21
C LYS A 235 24.51 5.51 0.97
N ARG A 236 25.61 4.95 1.53
CA ARG A 236 25.56 3.72 2.34
C ARG A 236 24.78 3.89 3.64
N ILE A 237 24.93 5.04 4.32
CA ILE A 237 24.21 5.34 5.56
C ILE A 237 22.72 5.53 5.29
N ASP A 238 22.35 6.24 4.23
CA ASP A 238 20.96 6.44 3.84
C ASP A 238 20.29 5.12 3.38
N GLN A 239 21.03 4.27 2.70
CA GLN A 239 20.56 2.95 2.27
C GLN A 239 20.33 2.01 3.47
N ALA A 240 21.19 2.04 4.48
CA ALA A 240 20.99 1.30 5.73
C ALA A 240 19.73 1.76 6.51
N GLN A 241 19.38 3.07 6.46
CA GLN A 241 18.15 3.58 7.08
C GLN A 241 16.87 3.17 6.30
N SER A 242 16.95 3.12 5.00
CA SER A 242 15.86 2.73 4.10
C SER A 242 15.51 1.25 4.23
N ASN A 243 16.51 0.41 4.25
CA ASN A 243 16.35 -1.01 4.51
C ASN A 243 15.69 -1.26 5.87
N SER A 244 15.84 -0.35 6.83
CA SER A 244 15.20 -0.47 8.14
C SER A 244 13.67 -0.37 8.06
N VAL A 245 13.08 0.52 7.25
CA VAL A 245 11.62 0.69 7.15
C VAL A 245 10.97 -0.49 6.44
N LEU A 246 11.49 -0.88 5.28
CA LEU A 246 10.99 -2.03 4.54
C LEU A 246 11.20 -3.34 5.32
N SER A 247 12.33 -3.47 6.01
CA SER A 247 12.63 -4.61 6.87
C SER A 247 11.66 -4.71 8.04
N ILE A 248 11.29 -3.59 8.68
CA ILE A 248 10.28 -3.57 9.75
C ILE A 248 8.91 -4.01 9.21
N ILE A 249 8.48 -3.46 8.06
CA ILE A 249 7.20 -3.83 7.44
C ILE A 249 7.18 -5.32 7.08
N SER A 250 8.27 -5.84 6.53
CA SER A 250 8.41 -7.26 6.19
C SER A 250 8.42 -8.16 7.42
N GLN A 251 9.04 -7.72 8.52
CA GLN A 251 9.01 -8.42 9.81
C GLN A 251 7.60 -8.48 10.39
N GLU A 252 6.84 -7.38 10.34
CA GLU A 252 5.46 -7.35 10.78
C GLU A 252 4.58 -8.27 9.93
N LEU A 253 4.78 -8.28 8.60
CA LEU A 253 4.07 -9.19 7.70
C LEU A 253 4.42 -10.66 7.97
N GLU A 254 5.71 -10.99 8.15
CA GLU A 254 6.17 -12.34 8.50
C GLU A 254 5.56 -12.82 9.81
N SER A 255 5.56 -11.96 10.83
CA SER A 255 4.95 -12.26 12.12
C SER A 255 3.44 -12.50 12.00
N ALA A 256 2.73 -11.65 11.25
CA ALA A 256 1.30 -11.79 11.02
C ALA A 256 0.96 -13.07 10.24
N LEU A 257 1.73 -13.42 9.21
CA LEU A 257 1.53 -14.66 8.47
C LEU A 257 1.78 -15.89 9.34
N ASN A 258 2.86 -15.91 10.13
CA ASN A 258 3.12 -17.02 11.05
C ASN A 258 2.00 -17.19 12.09
N GLN A 259 1.46 -16.07 12.61
CA GLN A 259 0.30 -16.12 13.51
C GLN A 259 -0.97 -16.64 12.80
N ALA A 260 -1.20 -16.21 11.56
CA ALA A 260 -2.34 -16.68 10.75
C ALA A 260 -2.25 -18.18 10.48
N PHE A 261 -1.07 -18.69 10.12
CA PHE A 261 -0.84 -20.13 9.95
C PHE A 261 -0.96 -20.89 11.26
N ALA A 262 -0.57 -20.32 12.39
CA ALA A 262 -0.77 -20.93 13.71
C ALA A 262 -2.27 -21.12 14.02
N PHE A 263 -3.13 -20.13 13.73
CA PHE A 263 -4.58 -20.29 13.85
C PHE A 263 -5.12 -21.35 12.89
N ALA A 264 -4.70 -21.33 11.62
CA ALA A 264 -5.12 -22.34 10.63
C ALA A 264 -4.73 -23.75 11.06
N SER A 265 -3.53 -23.92 11.59
CA SER A 265 -3.03 -25.22 12.09
C SER A 265 -3.79 -25.73 13.31
N ARG A 266 -4.25 -24.85 14.21
CA ARG A 266 -5.10 -25.21 15.35
C ARG A 266 -6.45 -25.78 14.91
N TYR A 267 -7.03 -25.30 13.77
CA TYR A 267 -8.27 -25.86 13.22
C TYR A 267 -8.12 -27.32 12.76
N VAL A 268 -6.96 -27.66 12.19
CA VAL A 268 -6.72 -29.00 11.61
C VAL A 268 -5.85 -29.92 12.50
N GLY A 269 -5.35 -29.39 13.62
CA GLY A 269 -4.55 -30.16 14.57
C GLY A 269 -3.17 -30.58 14.05
N ILE A 270 -2.54 -29.75 13.21
CA ILE A 270 -1.18 -29.96 12.66
C ILE A 270 -0.20 -28.94 13.22
N GLU A 271 1.10 -29.23 13.08
CA GLU A 271 2.14 -28.27 13.42
C GLU A 271 2.15 -27.10 12.42
N PRO A 272 2.25 -25.82 12.88
CA PRO A 272 2.20 -24.68 12.00
C PRO A 272 3.47 -24.58 11.13
N PRO A 273 3.32 -24.34 9.82
CA PRO A 273 4.45 -24.04 8.96
C PRO A 273 5.09 -22.72 9.34
N THR A 274 6.40 -22.58 9.12
CA THR A 274 7.11 -21.34 9.33
C THR A 274 7.30 -20.59 8.00
N VAL A 275 6.81 -19.36 7.95
CA VAL A 275 7.02 -18.43 6.84
C VAL A 275 8.22 -17.56 7.16
N ARG A 276 9.11 -17.39 6.20
CA ARG A 276 10.20 -16.42 6.24
C ARG A 276 10.11 -15.53 5.03
N ILE A 277 10.23 -14.21 5.24
CA ILE A 277 10.27 -13.21 4.18
C ILE A 277 11.69 -12.71 4.08
N ASP A 278 12.24 -12.73 2.88
CA ASP A 278 13.55 -12.12 2.63
C ASP A 278 13.48 -10.63 2.92
N ARG A 279 14.46 -10.12 3.66
CA ARG A 279 14.56 -8.73 4.12
C ARG A 279 15.72 -7.99 3.48
N ASP A 280 16.37 -8.65 2.53
CA ASP A 280 17.42 -8.05 1.74
C ASP A 280 16.78 -7.25 0.60
N PHE A 281 16.59 -5.96 0.84
CA PHE A 281 16.06 -5.00 -0.13
C PHE A 281 17.19 -4.25 -0.84
N ASP A 282 18.43 -4.67 -0.67
CA ASP A 282 19.56 -4.10 -1.36
C ASP A 282 19.57 -4.56 -2.81
N TYR A 283 19.06 -3.71 -3.69
CA TYR A 283 19.34 -3.77 -5.12
C TYR A 283 20.82 -3.42 -5.37
N TYR A 284 21.71 -4.12 -4.67
CA TYR A 284 23.13 -3.96 -4.89
C TYR A 284 23.54 -4.83 -6.07
N ARG A 285 23.44 -4.26 -7.25
CA ARG A 285 24.03 -4.88 -8.43
C ARG A 285 25.54 -4.91 -8.22
N LEU A 286 26.11 -6.10 -8.08
CA LEU A 286 27.55 -6.26 -7.95
C LEU A 286 28.24 -5.61 -9.14
N ILE A 287 29.21 -4.73 -8.88
CA ILE A 287 30.09 -4.17 -9.91
C ILE A 287 31.29 -5.08 -10.09
N GLY A 288 31.98 -4.95 -11.21
CA GLY A 288 33.12 -5.82 -11.53
C GLY A 288 34.19 -5.93 -10.43
N GLN A 289 34.35 -4.89 -9.60
CA GLN A 289 35.26 -4.88 -8.46
C GLN A 289 34.80 -5.82 -7.34
N ASP A 290 33.51 -5.84 -7.05
CA ASP A 290 32.94 -6.72 -6.02
C ASP A 290 33.04 -8.18 -6.44
N VAL A 291 32.77 -8.47 -7.72
CA VAL A 291 32.93 -9.82 -8.30
C VAL A 291 34.34 -10.32 -8.15
N SER A 292 35.36 -9.46 -8.39
CA SER A 292 36.77 -9.84 -8.20
C SER A 292 37.11 -10.17 -6.74
N VAL A 293 36.57 -9.40 -5.79
CA VAL A 293 36.79 -9.67 -4.35
C VAL A 293 36.12 -10.99 -3.94
N ILE A 294 34.89 -11.25 -4.41
CA ILE A 294 34.19 -12.51 -4.14
C ILE A 294 34.96 -13.70 -4.71
N ALA A 295 35.47 -13.59 -5.96
CA ALA A 295 36.28 -14.61 -6.58
C ALA A 295 37.57 -14.89 -5.78
N GLN A 296 38.26 -13.83 -5.33
CA GLN A 296 39.47 -13.98 -4.47
C GLN A 296 39.17 -14.64 -3.13
N LEU A 297 38.00 -14.35 -2.51
CA LEU A 297 37.57 -15.00 -1.27
C LEU A 297 37.31 -16.51 -1.49
N ASN A 298 36.77 -16.86 -2.64
CA ASN A 298 36.59 -18.25 -3.02
C ASN A 298 37.91 -18.96 -3.29
N GLU A 299 38.80 -18.38 -4.11
CA GLU A 299 40.12 -18.91 -4.41
C GLU A 299 40.98 -19.12 -3.14
N ASN A 300 40.85 -18.21 -2.18
CA ASN A 300 41.52 -18.31 -0.87
C ASN A 300 40.81 -19.28 0.11
N GLY A 301 39.80 -20.01 -0.32
CA GLY A 301 39.07 -20.97 0.52
C GLY A 301 38.28 -20.35 1.68
N LYS A 302 37.96 -19.05 1.63
CA LYS A 302 37.21 -18.35 2.69
C LYS A 302 35.70 -18.52 2.53
N ILE A 303 35.23 -18.77 1.30
CA ILE A 303 33.84 -19.08 0.98
C ILE A 303 33.80 -20.29 0.03
N SER A 304 32.73 -21.09 0.11
CA SER A 304 32.52 -22.23 -0.78
C SER A 304 32.07 -21.78 -2.18
N ASN A 305 32.23 -22.65 -3.19
CA ASN A 305 31.70 -22.40 -4.54
C ASN A 305 30.19 -22.17 -4.53
N GLU A 306 29.46 -22.88 -3.69
CA GLU A 306 28.02 -22.72 -3.53
C GLU A 306 27.68 -21.31 -3.00
N THR A 307 28.37 -20.86 -1.95
CA THR A 307 28.18 -19.51 -1.40
C THR A 307 28.55 -18.43 -2.42
N MET A 308 29.64 -18.61 -3.18
CA MET A 308 30.02 -17.69 -4.24
C MET A 308 28.93 -17.57 -5.31
N LEU A 309 28.42 -18.70 -5.82
CA LEU A 309 27.36 -18.70 -6.84
C LEU A 309 26.05 -18.08 -6.31
N GLU A 310 25.72 -18.32 -5.03
CA GLU A 310 24.57 -17.66 -4.39
C GLU A 310 24.70 -16.14 -4.31
N ILE A 311 25.89 -15.63 -3.92
CA ILE A 311 26.15 -14.20 -3.86
C ILE A 311 26.10 -13.58 -5.26
N LEU A 312 26.68 -14.24 -6.28
CA LEU A 312 26.64 -13.77 -7.67
C LEU A 312 25.22 -13.76 -8.25
N ARG A 313 24.38 -14.73 -7.90
CA ARG A 313 22.96 -14.78 -8.29
C ARG A 313 22.18 -13.66 -7.63
N ARG A 314 22.32 -13.46 -6.30
CA ARG A 314 21.69 -12.36 -5.57
C ARG A 314 22.13 -10.98 -6.07
N GLY A 315 23.39 -10.86 -6.52
CA GLY A 315 23.94 -9.63 -7.09
C GLY A 315 23.60 -9.40 -8.56
N GLU A 316 22.64 -10.14 -9.12
CA GLU A 316 22.18 -10.05 -10.52
C GLU A 316 23.28 -10.23 -11.59
N ILE A 317 24.37 -10.92 -11.24
CA ILE A 317 25.42 -11.32 -12.19
C ILE A 317 25.04 -12.63 -12.88
N LEU A 318 24.37 -13.53 -12.16
CA LEU A 318 23.86 -14.80 -12.68
C LEU A 318 22.33 -14.74 -12.78
N PRO A 319 21.72 -15.45 -13.74
CA PRO A 319 20.27 -15.49 -13.89
C PRO A 319 19.56 -16.10 -12.66
N ASP A 320 18.40 -15.55 -12.27
CA ASP A 320 17.62 -16.03 -11.11
C ASP A 320 17.18 -17.51 -11.23
N ASN A 321 16.98 -17.99 -12.46
CA ASN A 321 16.57 -19.36 -12.73
C ASN A 321 17.73 -20.37 -12.74
N LEU A 322 18.95 -19.96 -12.43
CA LEU A 322 20.10 -20.86 -12.35
C LEU A 322 19.96 -21.78 -11.14
N ASN A 323 19.95 -23.09 -11.40
CA ASN A 323 20.03 -24.10 -10.34
C ASN A 323 21.48 -24.28 -9.92
N ILE A 324 21.81 -23.81 -8.70
CA ILE A 324 23.18 -23.84 -8.19
C ILE A 324 23.70 -25.26 -8.02
N SER A 325 22.86 -26.22 -7.63
CA SER A 325 23.26 -27.63 -7.49
C SER A 325 23.68 -28.23 -8.83
N ASP A 326 22.90 -27.98 -9.89
CA ASP A 326 23.22 -28.46 -11.25
C ASP A 326 24.49 -27.80 -11.81
N GLU A 327 24.74 -26.54 -11.43
CA GLU A 327 25.94 -25.81 -11.86
C GLU A 327 27.19 -26.33 -11.13
N LEU A 328 27.08 -26.66 -9.85
CA LEU A 328 28.16 -27.26 -9.07
C LEU A 328 28.56 -28.65 -9.62
N GLU A 329 27.60 -29.45 -10.07
CA GLU A 329 27.87 -30.75 -10.72
C GLU A 329 28.60 -30.63 -12.08
N ARG A 330 28.45 -29.49 -12.76
CA ARG A 330 29.12 -29.20 -14.03
C ARG A 330 30.54 -28.71 -13.88
N LEU A 331 30.89 -28.18 -12.68
CA LEU A 331 32.23 -27.71 -12.41
C LEU A 331 33.21 -28.92 -12.32
N PRO A 332 34.40 -28.81 -12.93
CA PRO A 332 35.41 -29.87 -12.78
C PRO A 332 35.80 -30.02 -11.31
N ALA A 333 35.96 -31.26 -10.88
CA ALA A 333 36.45 -31.54 -9.52
C ALA A 333 37.79 -30.81 -9.28
N PRO A 334 37.98 -30.24 -8.08
CA PRO A 334 39.26 -29.56 -7.75
C PRO A 334 40.40 -30.53 -7.99
N THR A 335 41.32 -30.16 -8.88
CA THR A 335 42.59 -30.87 -9.01
C THR A 335 43.32 -30.78 -7.73
N THR A 336 43.35 -31.87 -6.97
CA THR A 336 44.23 -32.04 -5.83
C THR A 336 45.62 -32.24 -6.38
N ASP A 337 46.38 -31.17 -6.59
CA ASP A 337 47.81 -31.31 -6.79
C ASP A 337 48.43 -31.73 -5.43
N LEU A 338 48.67 -33.04 -5.39
CA LEU A 338 49.54 -33.65 -4.39
C LEU A 338 50.98 -33.35 -4.81
N GLU A 339 51.62 -32.38 -4.15
CA GLU A 339 53.07 -32.38 -3.90
C GLU A 339 53.36 -32.04 -2.47
#